data_5f0cea84895f6e25f9397d64b5a39b5b
#
_entry.id   5f0cea84895f6e25f9397d64b5a39b5b
#
_cell.length_a   1.000
_cell.length_b   1.000
_cell.length_c   1.000
_cell.angle_alpha   90.00
_cell.angle_beta   90.00
_cell.angle_gamma   90.00
#
_symmetry.space_group_name_H-M   'P 1'
#
loop_
_entity.id
_entity.type
_entity.pdbx_description
1 polymer ?
#
loop_
_entity_poly.entity_id
_entity_poly.type
_entity_poly.pdbx_seq_one_letter_code
_entity_poly.pdbx_strand_id
1 'polypeptide(L)'
;MPYSPLANPRATKGVLQEFGLSAKHALGQNFLVDDNVIGNILRLARIPEPGADGELSTLLEIGPGIGTLTLALLERARLIAIERDSDLVDVLAQTTMDLSHRLVLIEKDALKVTRAEIEQACTRLAASMPHQLVSNLPYDIAATVVLDWLERFDFIEAMTVMVQSEVADRMCAAVGTKNYGAYTVKLRLRAHVTDRFQVPPGCFMPAPHVESAVIHIERNEDAPDRELLEVASALADAAFAQRRKTIRNSMSANGFAKDVLDAAFEVCGIAPTTRAETLDVADFVRLARELIHDA
;
A
#
# COMPACT_ATOMS: atom_id res chain seq x y z
N MET A 1 -16.62 -17.26 17.29
CA MET A 1 -16.69 -17.75 15.89
C MET A 1 -15.40 -17.29 15.17
N PRO A 2 -14.92 -17.99 14.13
CA PRO A 2 -13.79 -17.51 13.33
C PRO A 2 -14.12 -16.19 12.64
N TYR A 3 -13.11 -15.37 12.37
CA TYR A 3 -13.26 -14.13 11.59
C TYR A 3 -13.57 -14.43 10.11
N SER A 4 -12.98 -15.52 9.59
CA SER A 4 -13.25 -15.99 8.24
C SER A 4 -13.32 -17.52 8.17
N PRO A 5 -14.39 -18.09 7.61
CA PRO A 5 -14.50 -19.54 7.44
C PRO A 5 -13.43 -20.13 6.50
N LEU A 6 -12.85 -19.30 5.63
CA LEU A 6 -11.79 -19.69 4.68
C LEU A 6 -10.38 -19.62 5.28
N ALA A 7 -10.20 -19.04 6.47
CA ALA A 7 -8.90 -18.86 7.10
C ALA A 7 -8.35 -20.16 7.73
N ASN A 8 -8.37 -21.25 6.97
CA ASN A 8 -7.75 -22.53 7.32
C ASN A 8 -7.38 -23.34 6.07
N PRO A 9 -6.31 -24.15 6.10
CA PRO A 9 -5.79 -24.87 4.94
C PRO A 9 -6.83 -25.81 4.27
N ARG A 10 -7.71 -26.43 5.08
CA ARG A 10 -8.70 -27.38 4.56
C ARG A 10 -9.78 -26.67 3.73
N ALA A 11 -10.31 -25.56 4.24
CA ALA A 11 -11.32 -24.79 3.53
C ALA A 11 -10.75 -24.18 2.25
N THR A 12 -9.57 -23.53 2.33
CA THR A 12 -8.89 -22.99 1.16
C THR A 12 -8.65 -24.06 0.07
N LYS A 13 -8.14 -25.24 0.46
CA LYS A 13 -7.95 -26.36 -0.46
C LYS A 13 -9.27 -26.84 -1.06
N GLY A 14 -10.33 -26.91 -0.27
CA GLY A 14 -11.66 -27.29 -0.72
C GLY A 14 -12.17 -26.37 -1.83
N VAL A 15 -12.14 -25.06 -1.60
CA VAL A 15 -12.54 -24.05 -2.60
C VAL A 15 -11.71 -24.17 -3.87
N LEU A 16 -10.37 -24.23 -3.77
CA LEU A 16 -9.52 -24.34 -4.96
C LEU A 16 -9.82 -25.63 -5.76
N GLN A 17 -10.07 -26.76 -5.10
CA GLN A 17 -10.42 -28.01 -5.75
C GLN A 17 -11.79 -27.97 -6.42
N GLU A 18 -12.79 -27.35 -5.80
CA GLU A 18 -14.14 -27.18 -6.34
C GLU A 18 -14.13 -26.44 -7.69
N PHE A 19 -13.29 -25.40 -7.79
CA PHE A 19 -13.15 -24.62 -9.02
C PHE A 19 -12.04 -25.15 -9.96
N GLY A 20 -11.38 -26.25 -9.63
CA GLY A 20 -10.30 -26.81 -10.44
C GLY A 20 -9.06 -25.92 -10.52
N LEU A 21 -8.84 -25.07 -9.52
CA LEU A 21 -7.78 -24.07 -9.50
C LEU A 21 -6.58 -24.51 -8.66
N SER A 22 -5.43 -23.93 -8.98
CA SER A 22 -4.21 -24.00 -8.19
C SER A 22 -3.60 -22.59 -8.08
N ALA A 23 -2.86 -22.34 -6.98
CA ALA A 23 -2.18 -21.06 -6.82
C ALA A 23 -1.23 -20.76 -7.98
N LYS A 24 -1.39 -19.60 -8.60
CA LYS A 24 -0.56 -19.14 -9.72
C LYS A 24 0.68 -18.43 -9.18
N HIS A 25 1.83 -19.10 -9.19
CA HIS A 25 3.09 -18.49 -8.74
C HIS A 25 3.47 -17.23 -9.52
N ALA A 26 3.13 -17.18 -10.82
CA ALA A 26 3.37 -16.02 -11.67
C ALA A 26 2.59 -14.76 -11.25
N LEU A 27 1.54 -14.91 -10.44
CA LEU A 27 0.75 -13.82 -9.87
C LEU A 27 1.01 -13.61 -8.36
N GLY A 28 2.03 -14.26 -7.82
CA GLY A 28 2.38 -14.14 -6.41
C GLY A 28 1.29 -14.62 -5.44
N GLN A 29 0.41 -15.53 -5.86
CA GLN A 29 -0.74 -15.98 -5.06
C GLN A 29 -0.30 -16.84 -3.87
N ASN A 30 -0.50 -16.29 -2.66
CA ASN A 30 -0.33 -16.95 -1.38
C ASN A 30 -1.57 -16.68 -0.55
N PHE A 31 -2.45 -17.68 -0.43
CA PHE A 31 -3.71 -17.54 0.29
C PHE A 31 -3.48 -17.58 1.79
N LEU A 32 -4.01 -16.61 2.52
CA LEU A 32 -3.93 -16.56 3.98
C LEU A 32 -4.83 -17.65 4.58
N VAL A 33 -4.26 -18.45 5.49
CA VAL A 33 -4.93 -19.62 6.09
C VAL A 33 -4.88 -19.62 7.62
N ASP A 34 -4.70 -18.44 8.23
CA ASP A 34 -4.62 -18.27 9.67
C ASP A 34 -5.62 -17.19 10.14
N ASP A 35 -6.63 -17.62 10.89
CA ASP A 35 -7.71 -16.76 11.38
C ASP A 35 -7.23 -15.75 12.44
N ASN A 36 -6.16 -16.07 13.21
CA ASN A 36 -5.58 -15.11 14.15
C ASN A 36 -4.94 -13.93 13.42
N VAL A 37 -4.31 -14.19 12.27
CA VAL A 37 -3.74 -13.13 11.41
C VAL A 37 -4.85 -12.24 10.90
N ILE A 38 -5.99 -12.80 10.43
CA ILE A 38 -7.17 -12.02 10.06
C ILE A 38 -7.63 -11.13 11.20
N GLY A 39 -7.79 -11.68 12.41
CA GLY A 39 -8.19 -10.90 13.59
C GLY A 39 -7.20 -9.78 13.93
N ASN A 40 -5.90 -10.00 13.73
CA ASN A 40 -4.88 -8.98 13.93
C ASN A 40 -4.96 -7.88 12.87
N ILE A 41 -5.19 -8.22 11.58
CA ILE A 41 -5.40 -7.25 10.50
C ILE A 41 -6.61 -6.36 10.83
N LEU A 42 -7.75 -6.96 11.20
CA LEU A 42 -8.97 -6.20 11.52
C LEU A 42 -8.78 -5.24 12.70
N ARG A 43 -8.02 -5.66 13.74
CA ARG A 43 -7.68 -4.77 14.87
C ARG A 43 -6.78 -3.62 14.44
N LEU A 44 -5.79 -3.92 13.61
CA LEU A 44 -4.83 -2.93 13.14
C LEU A 44 -5.50 -1.93 12.17
N ALA A 45 -6.44 -2.40 11.36
CA ALA A 45 -7.20 -1.58 10.44
C ALA A 45 -8.10 -0.55 11.13
N ARG A 46 -8.44 -0.73 12.41
CA ARG A 46 -9.26 0.22 13.18
C ARG A 46 -10.52 0.64 12.42
N ILE A 47 -11.18 -0.34 11.77
CA ILE A 47 -12.39 -0.08 10.97
C ILE A 47 -13.42 0.60 11.87
N PRO A 48 -13.97 1.76 11.46
CA PRO A 48 -14.97 2.46 12.26
C PRO A 48 -16.20 1.59 12.53
N GLU A 49 -16.72 1.66 13.75
CA GLU A 49 -18.02 1.04 14.06
C GLU A 49 -19.13 1.70 13.23
N PRO A 50 -20.22 0.97 12.94
CA PRO A 50 -21.34 1.54 12.22
C PRO A 50 -21.85 2.84 12.86
N GLY A 51 -22.17 3.84 12.03
CA GLY A 51 -22.76 5.09 12.48
C GLY A 51 -24.05 4.89 13.27
N ALA A 52 -24.55 5.94 13.90
CA ALA A 52 -25.80 5.91 14.70
C ALA A 52 -27.04 5.49 13.88
N ASP A 53 -26.99 5.66 12.56
CA ASP A 53 -27.99 5.24 11.57
C ASP A 53 -27.78 3.79 11.06
N GLY A 54 -26.73 3.10 11.55
CA GLY A 54 -26.33 1.78 11.09
C GLY A 54 -25.56 1.78 9.77
N GLU A 55 -25.12 2.95 9.27
CA GLU A 55 -24.33 3.04 8.05
C GLU A 55 -22.94 2.45 8.27
N LEU A 56 -22.55 1.51 7.38
CA LEU A 56 -21.25 0.89 7.35
C LEU A 56 -20.28 1.74 6.55
N SER A 57 -19.03 1.83 7.03
CA SER A 57 -17.93 2.42 6.28
C SER A 57 -17.67 1.64 4.97
N THR A 58 -17.08 2.33 3.98
CA THR A 58 -16.67 1.72 2.73
C THR A 58 -15.15 1.53 2.72
N LEU A 59 -14.71 0.31 2.40
CA LEU A 59 -13.30 -0.05 2.32
C LEU A 59 -12.92 -0.46 0.90
N LEU A 60 -11.62 -0.47 0.65
CA LEU A 60 -11.00 -1.03 -0.55
C LEU A 60 -10.22 -2.29 -0.19
N GLU A 61 -10.23 -3.28 -1.09
CA GLU A 61 -9.35 -4.45 -1.04
C GLU A 61 -8.76 -4.70 -2.43
N ILE A 62 -7.45 -4.90 -2.51
CA ILE A 62 -6.74 -5.26 -3.74
C ILE A 62 -6.25 -6.69 -3.63
N GLY A 63 -6.59 -7.52 -4.62
CA GLY A 63 -6.24 -8.93 -4.63
C GLY A 63 -7.00 -9.74 -3.55
N PRO A 64 -8.34 -9.72 -3.54
CA PRO A 64 -9.15 -10.47 -2.57
C PRO A 64 -8.91 -11.98 -2.64
N GLY A 65 -8.39 -12.48 -3.77
CA GLY A 65 -8.16 -13.89 -3.99
C GLY A 65 -9.45 -14.72 -3.90
N ILE A 66 -9.44 -15.75 -3.06
CA ILE A 66 -10.65 -16.57 -2.80
C ILE A 66 -11.60 -15.97 -1.77
N GLY A 67 -11.34 -14.75 -1.28
CA GLY A 67 -12.20 -14.03 -0.34
C GLY A 67 -11.91 -14.26 1.14
N THR A 68 -10.73 -14.75 1.51
CA THR A 68 -10.43 -15.05 2.93
C THR A 68 -10.48 -13.80 3.81
N LEU A 69 -9.82 -12.70 3.43
CA LEU A 69 -9.90 -11.42 4.15
C LEU A 69 -11.21 -10.70 3.84
N THR A 70 -11.68 -10.78 2.60
CA THR A 70 -12.93 -10.18 2.10
C THR A 70 -14.12 -10.49 3.00
N LEU A 71 -14.32 -11.78 3.34
CA LEU A 71 -15.43 -12.21 4.20
C LEU A 71 -15.39 -11.54 5.58
N ALA A 72 -14.20 -11.45 6.17
CA ALA A 72 -14.04 -10.80 7.47
C ALA A 72 -14.29 -9.28 7.43
N LEU A 73 -13.95 -8.63 6.30
CA LEU A 73 -14.22 -7.21 6.06
C LEU A 73 -15.72 -6.96 5.81
N LEU A 74 -16.39 -7.81 5.04
CA LEU A 74 -17.82 -7.67 4.71
C LEU A 74 -18.73 -7.79 5.92
N GLU A 75 -18.30 -8.46 7.00
CA GLU A 75 -19.04 -8.48 8.27
C GLU A 75 -19.08 -7.10 8.95
N ARG A 76 -18.17 -6.17 8.59
CA ARG A 76 -17.96 -4.87 9.25
C ARG A 76 -18.16 -3.66 8.36
N ALA A 77 -18.05 -3.83 7.04
CA ALA A 77 -18.00 -2.73 6.09
C ALA A 77 -18.65 -3.10 4.75
N ARG A 78 -18.91 -2.11 3.92
CA ARG A 78 -19.11 -2.28 2.48
C ARG A 78 -17.73 -2.33 1.82
N LEU A 79 -17.59 -3.09 0.75
CA LEU A 79 -16.28 -3.34 0.15
C LEU A 79 -16.29 -3.15 -1.36
N ILE A 80 -15.30 -2.43 -1.85
CA ILE A 80 -14.93 -2.39 -3.27
C ILE A 80 -13.66 -3.22 -3.40
N ALA A 81 -13.77 -4.41 -3.99
CA ALA A 81 -12.65 -5.30 -4.23
C ALA A 81 -12.14 -5.16 -5.67
N ILE A 82 -10.83 -5.25 -5.85
CA ILE A 82 -10.18 -5.14 -7.15
C ILE A 82 -9.38 -6.42 -7.37
N GLU A 83 -9.77 -7.20 -8.38
CA GLU A 83 -9.11 -8.45 -8.75
C GLU A 83 -8.71 -8.43 -10.23
N ARG A 84 -7.50 -8.87 -10.50
CA ARG A 84 -6.97 -8.94 -11.87
C ARG A 84 -7.16 -10.33 -12.50
N ASP A 85 -7.16 -11.37 -11.66
CA ASP A 85 -7.27 -12.76 -12.11
C ASP A 85 -8.74 -13.14 -12.31
N SER A 86 -9.18 -13.21 -13.57
CA SER A 86 -10.55 -13.59 -13.94
C SER A 86 -10.98 -14.94 -13.38
N ASP A 87 -10.05 -15.89 -13.18
CA ASP A 87 -10.38 -17.20 -12.60
C ASP A 87 -10.81 -17.08 -11.12
N LEU A 88 -10.36 -16.02 -10.41
CA LEU A 88 -10.74 -15.78 -9.02
C LEU A 88 -12.02 -14.94 -8.88
N VAL A 89 -12.46 -14.29 -9.94
CA VAL A 89 -13.72 -13.50 -9.94
C VAL A 89 -14.91 -14.38 -9.59
N ASP A 90 -15.05 -15.53 -10.29
CA ASP A 90 -16.16 -16.48 -10.06
C ASP A 90 -16.07 -17.13 -8.67
N VAL A 91 -14.84 -17.44 -8.23
CA VAL A 91 -14.59 -17.98 -6.88
C VAL A 91 -15.07 -16.98 -5.82
N LEU A 92 -14.64 -15.73 -5.96
CA LEU A 92 -15.00 -14.67 -5.02
C LEU A 92 -16.51 -14.44 -4.97
N ALA A 93 -17.16 -14.41 -6.13
CA ALA A 93 -18.61 -14.27 -6.22
C ALA A 93 -19.35 -15.41 -5.48
N GLN A 94 -18.86 -16.64 -5.60
CA GLN A 94 -19.46 -17.81 -4.90
C GLN A 94 -19.18 -17.77 -3.38
N THR A 95 -17.92 -17.48 -2.98
CA THR A 95 -17.55 -17.48 -1.56
C THR A 95 -18.18 -16.34 -0.77
N THR A 96 -18.52 -15.23 -1.44
CA THR A 96 -19.13 -14.04 -0.81
C THR A 96 -20.63 -13.89 -1.10
N MET A 97 -21.28 -14.92 -1.68
CA MET A 97 -22.67 -14.85 -2.17
C MET A 97 -23.65 -14.30 -1.13
N ASP A 98 -23.56 -14.73 0.13
CA ASP A 98 -24.47 -14.30 1.20
C ASP A 98 -24.32 -12.82 1.58
N LEU A 99 -23.13 -12.23 1.31
CA LEU A 99 -22.79 -10.83 1.59
C LEU A 99 -22.62 -9.99 0.32
N SER A 100 -23.04 -10.51 -0.84
CA SER A 100 -22.88 -9.87 -2.15
C SER A 100 -23.51 -8.48 -2.24
N HIS A 101 -24.52 -8.18 -1.43
CA HIS A 101 -25.17 -6.87 -1.34
C HIS A 101 -24.24 -5.79 -0.74
N ARG A 102 -23.11 -6.17 -0.13
CA ARG A 102 -22.09 -5.28 0.45
C ARG A 102 -20.80 -5.21 -0.39
N LEU A 103 -20.74 -5.94 -1.51
CA LEU A 103 -19.53 -6.08 -2.33
C LEU A 103 -19.75 -5.56 -3.75
N VAL A 104 -18.83 -4.77 -4.24
CA VAL A 104 -18.64 -4.53 -5.67
C VAL A 104 -17.25 -4.98 -6.06
N LEU A 105 -17.17 -5.82 -7.09
CA LEU A 105 -15.91 -6.26 -7.67
C LEU A 105 -15.60 -5.47 -8.94
N ILE A 106 -14.36 -4.98 -9.04
CA ILE A 106 -13.76 -4.39 -10.23
C ILE A 106 -12.72 -5.37 -10.76
N GLU A 107 -13.03 -6.01 -11.87
CA GLU A 107 -12.08 -6.91 -12.56
C GLU A 107 -11.08 -6.06 -13.35
N LYS A 108 -9.93 -5.75 -12.73
CA LYS A 108 -8.91 -4.88 -13.32
C LYS A 108 -7.57 -4.98 -12.59
N ASP A 109 -6.50 -4.59 -13.30
CA ASP A 109 -5.20 -4.31 -12.68
C ASP A 109 -5.31 -3.09 -11.76
N ALA A 110 -4.93 -3.23 -10.49
CA ALA A 110 -5.04 -2.17 -9.47
C ALA A 110 -4.29 -0.88 -9.87
N LEU A 111 -3.19 -0.98 -10.61
CA LEU A 111 -2.43 0.18 -11.11
C LEU A 111 -3.15 0.93 -12.25
N LYS A 112 -4.24 0.37 -12.80
CA LYS A 112 -5.02 0.97 -13.90
C LYS A 112 -6.41 1.39 -13.48
N VAL A 113 -6.81 1.14 -12.23
CA VAL A 113 -8.10 1.60 -11.70
C VAL A 113 -8.14 3.11 -11.67
N THR A 114 -9.27 3.68 -12.03
CA THR A 114 -9.51 5.14 -12.06
C THR A 114 -10.42 5.57 -10.92
N ARG A 115 -10.36 6.85 -10.55
CA ARG A 115 -11.27 7.44 -9.57
C ARG A 115 -12.74 7.26 -9.98
N ALA A 116 -13.05 7.47 -11.26
CA ALA A 116 -14.42 7.33 -11.79
C ALA A 116 -14.98 5.90 -11.62
N GLU A 117 -14.14 4.86 -11.75
CA GLU A 117 -14.59 3.48 -11.52
C GLU A 117 -14.88 3.22 -10.04
N ILE A 118 -14.11 3.81 -9.12
CA ILE A 118 -14.38 3.73 -7.69
C ILE A 118 -15.69 4.47 -7.35
N GLU A 119 -15.89 5.68 -7.88
CA GLU A 119 -17.12 6.46 -7.71
C GLU A 119 -18.35 5.70 -8.25
N GLN A 120 -18.22 5.04 -9.40
CA GLN A 120 -19.27 4.18 -9.94
C GLN A 120 -19.55 2.98 -9.02
N ALA A 121 -18.51 2.36 -8.45
CA ALA A 121 -18.66 1.27 -7.49
C ALA A 121 -19.39 1.74 -6.21
N CYS A 122 -19.03 2.93 -5.69
CA CYS A 122 -19.74 3.56 -4.56
C CYS A 122 -21.23 3.77 -4.87
N THR A 123 -21.56 4.26 -6.07
CA THR A 123 -22.94 4.44 -6.52
C THR A 123 -23.71 3.12 -6.53
N ARG A 124 -23.10 2.02 -7.00
CA ARG A 124 -23.69 0.67 -7.00
C ARG A 124 -23.94 0.13 -5.59
N LEU A 125 -23.05 0.46 -4.63
CA LEU A 125 -23.18 0.08 -3.22
C LEU A 125 -24.13 1.01 -2.44
N ALA A 126 -24.61 2.10 -3.03
CA ALA A 126 -25.24 3.20 -2.30
C ALA A 126 -24.42 3.61 -1.07
N ALA A 127 -23.12 3.88 -1.28
CA ALA A 127 -22.13 4.07 -0.24
C ALA A 127 -21.28 5.33 -0.48
N SER A 128 -20.70 5.85 0.60
CA SER A 128 -19.70 6.95 0.55
C SER A 128 -18.38 6.48 -0.09
N MET A 129 -17.52 7.43 -0.44
CA MET A 129 -16.15 7.11 -0.91
C MET A 129 -15.38 6.33 0.17
N PRO A 130 -14.60 5.32 -0.25
CA PRO A 130 -13.76 4.58 0.68
C PRO A 130 -12.64 5.49 1.21
N HIS A 131 -12.38 5.44 2.50
CA HIS A 131 -11.29 6.19 3.13
C HIS A 131 -10.10 5.29 3.50
N GLN A 132 -10.26 3.97 3.41
CA GLN A 132 -9.23 3.03 3.83
C GLN A 132 -9.08 1.85 2.87
N LEU A 133 -7.82 1.45 2.63
CA LEU A 133 -7.43 0.21 1.94
C LEU A 133 -7.01 -0.84 2.99
N VAL A 134 -7.65 -2.02 2.97
CA VAL A 134 -7.26 -3.16 3.80
C VAL A 134 -7.02 -4.36 2.89
N SER A 135 -5.78 -4.87 2.82
CA SER A 135 -5.45 -5.85 1.79
C SER A 135 -4.26 -6.75 2.15
N ASN A 136 -4.34 -8.01 1.74
CA ASN A 136 -3.18 -8.87 1.55
C ASN A 136 -2.66 -8.63 0.12
N LEU A 137 -1.74 -7.69 -0.07
CA LEU A 137 -1.29 -7.27 -1.41
C LEU A 137 -0.46 -8.36 -2.11
N PRO A 138 -0.65 -8.55 -3.44
CA PRO A 138 0.27 -9.35 -4.23
C PRO A 138 1.70 -8.79 -4.13
N TYR A 139 2.68 -9.65 -3.82
CA TYR A 139 4.03 -9.22 -3.44
C TYR A 139 4.78 -8.46 -4.52
N ASP A 140 4.54 -8.80 -5.78
CA ASP A 140 5.19 -8.19 -6.95
C ASP A 140 4.82 -6.71 -7.16
N ILE A 141 3.61 -6.32 -6.75
CA ILE A 141 3.12 -4.95 -6.94
C ILE A 141 2.95 -4.16 -5.63
N ALA A 142 3.08 -4.80 -4.46
CA ALA A 142 2.72 -4.21 -3.18
C ALA A 142 3.37 -2.85 -2.92
N ALA A 143 4.69 -2.74 -3.12
CA ALA A 143 5.41 -1.48 -2.92
C ALA A 143 4.93 -0.38 -3.88
N THR A 144 4.69 -0.74 -5.14
CA THR A 144 4.22 0.19 -6.17
C THR A 144 2.79 0.65 -5.88
N VAL A 145 1.90 -0.28 -5.52
CA VAL A 145 0.49 0.02 -5.20
C VAL A 145 0.40 1.03 -4.06
N VAL A 146 1.15 0.85 -2.96
CA VAL A 146 1.07 1.76 -1.81
C VAL A 146 1.41 3.19 -2.20
N LEU A 147 2.50 3.42 -2.94
CA LEU A 147 2.88 4.78 -3.36
C LEU A 147 1.93 5.34 -4.41
N ASP A 148 1.60 4.56 -5.45
CA ASP A 148 0.73 4.96 -6.55
C ASP A 148 -0.67 5.36 -6.04
N TRP A 149 -1.22 4.60 -5.10
CA TRP A 149 -2.54 4.87 -4.56
C TRP A 149 -2.56 6.07 -3.60
N LEU A 150 -1.52 6.28 -2.80
CA LEU A 150 -1.37 7.50 -2.00
C LEU A 150 -1.19 8.75 -2.87
N GLU A 151 -0.62 8.61 -4.06
CA GLU A 151 -0.42 9.72 -4.98
C GLU A 151 -1.67 10.07 -5.79
N ARG A 152 -2.37 9.05 -6.31
CA ARG A 152 -3.53 9.25 -7.20
C ARG A 152 -4.85 9.47 -6.48
N PHE A 153 -4.99 8.96 -5.26
CA PHE A 153 -6.26 8.94 -4.55
C PHE A 153 -6.17 9.66 -3.20
N ASP A 154 -6.56 10.92 -3.20
CA ASP A 154 -6.55 11.81 -2.03
C ASP A 154 -7.56 11.42 -0.94
N PHE A 155 -8.62 10.69 -1.31
CA PHE A 155 -9.63 10.18 -0.39
C PHE A 155 -9.14 9.01 0.50
N ILE A 156 -7.98 8.43 0.21
CA ILE A 156 -7.42 7.37 1.06
C ILE A 156 -6.67 8.02 2.22
N GLU A 157 -7.22 7.85 3.42
CA GLU A 157 -6.68 8.36 4.68
C GLU A 157 -5.75 7.35 5.36
N ALA A 158 -6.04 6.05 5.21
CA ALA A 158 -5.26 4.98 5.81
C ALA A 158 -5.15 3.74 4.92
N MET A 159 -4.08 2.96 5.16
CA MET A 159 -3.89 1.65 4.54
C MET A 159 -3.43 0.64 5.59
N THR A 160 -4.09 -0.52 5.66
CA THR A 160 -3.62 -1.69 6.41
C THR A 160 -3.28 -2.78 5.42
N VAL A 161 -1.99 -2.96 5.15
CA VAL A 161 -1.56 -3.82 4.06
C VAL A 161 -0.55 -4.86 4.51
N MET A 162 -0.71 -6.08 4.00
CA MET A 162 0.28 -7.13 4.18
C MET A 162 1.21 -7.15 2.97
N VAL A 163 2.52 -7.12 3.25
CA VAL A 163 3.59 -7.06 2.26
C VAL A 163 4.74 -7.98 2.69
N GLN A 164 5.72 -8.22 1.80
CA GLN A 164 6.96 -8.90 2.22
C GLN A 164 7.69 -8.11 3.31
N SER A 165 8.31 -8.81 4.27
CA SER A 165 9.04 -8.16 5.38
C SER A 165 10.10 -7.16 4.92
N GLU A 166 10.81 -7.45 3.83
CA GLU A 166 11.80 -6.51 3.25
C GLU A 166 11.14 -5.21 2.78
N VAL A 167 9.95 -5.28 2.21
CA VAL A 167 9.18 -4.10 1.78
C VAL A 167 8.73 -3.31 3.00
N ALA A 168 8.19 -3.98 4.02
CA ALA A 168 7.83 -3.35 5.28
C ALA A 168 9.04 -2.68 5.98
N ASP A 169 10.21 -3.32 5.94
CA ASP A 169 11.44 -2.76 6.49
C ASP A 169 11.87 -1.47 5.78
N ARG A 170 11.68 -1.37 4.46
CA ARG A 170 11.93 -0.12 3.72
C ARG A 170 10.92 0.97 4.09
N MET A 171 9.64 0.60 4.26
CA MET A 171 8.59 1.55 4.66
C MET A 171 8.85 2.14 6.04
N CYS A 172 9.35 1.32 6.98
CA CYS A 172 9.63 1.70 8.36
C CYS A 172 11.05 2.26 8.59
N ALA A 173 11.93 2.25 7.57
CA ALA A 173 13.36 2.49 7.74
C ALA A 173 13.66 3.87 8.35
N ALA A 174 14.56 3.93 9.34
CA ALA A 174 15.07 5.17 9.89
C ALA A 174 16.22 5.74 9.04
N VAL A 175 16.38 7.05 9.06
CA VAL A 175 17.50 7.77 8.42
C VAL A 175 18.84 7.14 8.83
N GLY A 176 19.75 6.98 7.89
CA GLY A 176 21.08 6.40 8.10
C GLY A 176 21.10 4.86 8.14
N THR A 177 19.97 4.19 8.08
CA THR A 177 19.92 2.71 8.06
C THR A 177 20.05 2.14 6.64
N LYS A 178 20.42 0.84 6.56
CA LYS A 178 20.59 0.14 5.27
C LYS A 178 19.34 0.17 4.39
N ASN A 179 18.16 0.07 4.99
CA ASN A 179 16.88 -0.02 4.29
C ASN A 179 16.31 1.35 3.91
N TYR A 180 16.87 2.44 4.44
CA TYR A 180 16.45 3.80 4.11
C TYR A 180 16.82 4.15 2.66
N GLY A 181 15.87 4.71 1.92
CA GLY A 181 16.04 5.01 0.50
C GLY A 181 14.92 5.89 -0.07
N ALA A 182 14.97 6.12 -1.39
CA ALA A 182 13.97 6.95 -2.08
C ALA A 182 12.53 6.53 -1.77
N TYR A 183 12.26 5.21 -1.72
CA TYR A 183 10.95 4.70 -1.37
C TYR A 183 10.47 5.19 0.00
N THR A 184 11.35 5.12 1.01
CA THR A 184 11.03 5.57 2.38
C THR A 184 10.74 7.07 2.41
N VAL A 185 11.53 7.88 1.69
CA VAL A 185 11.31 9.33 1.59
C VAL A 185 9.96 9.61 0.92
N LYS A 186 9.68 8.99 -0.24
CA LYS A 186 8.44 9.20 -0.99
C LYS A 186 7.19 8.80 -0.20
N LEU A 187 7.28 7.70 0.57
CA LEU A 187 6.20 7.32 1.47
C LEU A 187 5.99 8.38 2.56
N ARG A 188 7.07 8.77 3.25
CA ARG A 188 7.01 9.71 4.38
C ARG A 188 6.61 11.14 4.00
N LEU A 189 6.81 11.53 2.75
CA LEU A 189 6.30 12.79 2.22
C LEU A 189 4.75 12.83 2.24
N ARG A 190 4.08 11.67 2.16
CA ARG A 190 2.63 11.55 2.01
C ARG A 190 1.93 10.91 3.21
N ALA A 191 2.62 10.01 3.90
CA ALA A 191 2.04 9.16 4.93
C ALA A 191 3.13 8.62 5.87
N HIS A 192 2.74 8.08 7.00
CA HIS A 192 3.67 7.45 7.96
C HIS A 192 3.14 6.11 8.44
N VAL A 193 4.05 5.21 8.79
CA VAL A 193 3.71 3.91 9.38
C VAL A 193 3.51 4.11 10.87
N THR A 194 2.34 3.72 11.38
CA THR A 194 1.99 3.83 12.81
C THR A 194 2.11 2.52 13.56
N ASP A 195 1.89 1.39 12.88
CA ASP A 195 1.86 0.09 13.51
C ASP A 195 2.34 -1.02 12.56
N ARG A 196 2.83 -2.14 13.15
CA ARG A 196 3.36 -3.28 12.38
C ARG A 196 3.32 -4.58 13.20
N PHE A 197 3.05 -5.72 12.52
CA PHE A 197 3.33 -7.04 13.06
C PHE A 197 3.83 -8.02 11.98
N GLN A 198 4.58 -9.03 12.40
CA GLN A 198 5.14 -10.06 11.51
C GLN A 198 4.14 -11.20 11.27
N VAL A 199 4.19 -11.76 10.04
CA VAL A 199 3.39 -12.92 9.63
C VAL A 199 4.32 -13.99 9.06
N PRO A 200 4.47 -15.13 9.74
CA PRO A 200 5.35 -16.21 9.28
C PRO A 200 4.79 -16.91 8.03
N PRO A 201 5.65 -17.52 7.20
CA PRO A 201 5.25 -18.22 5.97
C PRO A 201 4.20 -19.31 6.18
N GLY A 202 4.19 -19.96 7.35
CA GLY A 202 3.22 -21.03 7.68
C GLY A 202 1.78 -20.57 7.76
N CYS A 203 1.51 -19.26 7.79
CA CYS A 203 0.16 -18.68 7.74
C CYS A 203 -0.44 -18.64 6.33
N PHE A 204 0.29 -19.14 5.32
CA PHE A 204 -0.14 -19.09 3.91
C PHE A 204 -0.14 -20.47 3.25
N MET A 205 -0.95 -20.59 2.21
CA MET A 205 -0.98 -21.76 1.32
C MET A 205 -1.04 -21.33 -0.16
N PRO A 206 -0.01 -21.66 -1.00
CA PRO A 206 1.28 -22.22 -0.59
C PRO A 206 2.05 -21.27 0.32
N ALA A 207 2.97 -21.81 1.13
CA ALA A 207 3.83 -20.99 1.96
C ALA A 207 4.84 -20.22 1.10
N PRO A 208 4.97 -18.89 1.24
CA PRO A 208 6.00 -18.12 0.55
C PRO A 208 7.40 -18.45 1.09
N HIS A 209 8.43 -18.13 0.29
CA HIS A 209 9.82 -18.33 0.69
C HIS A 209 10.35 -17.27 1.66
N VAL A 210 9.60 -16.20 1.88
CA VAL A 210 9.97 -15.05 2.70
C VAL A 210 8.90 -14.75 3.73
N GLU A 211 9.30 -14.13 4.83
CA GLU A 211 8.36 -13.62 5.83
C GLU A 211 7.55 -12.44 5.30
N SER A 212 6.38 -12.25 5.85
CA SER A 212 5.51 -11.11 5.58
C SER A 212 5.35 -10.24 6.81
N ALA A 213 4.90 -9.03 6.61
CA ALA A 213 4.46 -8.16 7.69
C ALA A 213 3.19 -7.42 7.29
N VAL A 214 2.32 -7.20 8.25
CA VAL A 214 1.21 -6.26 8.13
C VAL A 214 1.66 -4.94 8.69
N ILE A 215 1.39 -3.86 7.98
CA ILE A 215 1.66 -2.48 8.38
C ILE A 215 0.39 -1.64 8.30
N HIS A 216 0.27 -0.71 9.23
CA HIS A 216 -0.75 0.33 9.17
C HIS A 216 -0.08 1.66 8.83
N ILE A 217 -0.61 2.34 7.83
CA ILE A 217 -0.10 3.58 7.26
C ILE A 217 -1.21 4.60 7.36
N GLU A 218 -0.90 5.78 7.89
CA GLU A 218 -1.83 6.90 7.96
C GLU A 218 -1.31 8.06 7.11
N ARG A 219 -2.18 8.71 6.35
CA ARG A 219 -1.84 9.88 5.53
C ARG A 219 -1.44 11.04 6.42
N ASN A 220 -0.44 11.80 6.02
CA ASN A 220 -0.03 13.02 6.73
C ASN A 220 -1.08 14.12 6.51
N GLU A 221 -1.62 14.67 7.59
CA GLU A 221 -2.56 15.78 7.52
C GLU A 221 -1.90 17.05 6.94
N ASP A 222 -0.62 17.28 7.30
CA ASP A 222 0.19 18.42 6.86
C ASP A 222 1.10 18.09 5.66
N ALA A 223 0.66 17.18 4.77
CA ALA A 223 1.45 16.86 3.58
C ALA A 223 1.64 18.12 2.71
N PRO A 224 2.84 18.33 2.12
CA PRO A 224 3.06 19.41 1.18
C PRO A 224 2.07 19.38 0.01
N ASP A 225 1.91 20.50 -0.69
CA ASP A 225 1.13 20.55 -1.90
C ASP A 225 1.70 19.63 -2.99
N ARG A 226 0.92 19.41 -4.04
CA ARG A 226 1.24 18.44 -5.09
C ARG A 226 2.55 18.76 -5.81
N GLU A 227 2.81 20.01 -6.13
CA GLU A 227 4.02 20.43 -6.85
C GLU A 227 5.27 20.15 -6.02
N LEU A 228 5.23 20.52 -4.74
CA LEU A 228 6.33 20.28 -3.80
C LEU A 228 6.56 18.78 -3.56
N LEU A 229 5.49 17.97 -3.49
CA LEU A 229 5.58 16.51 -3.40
C LEU A 229 6.23 15.88 -4.64
N GLU A 230 5.88 16.34 -5.83
CA GLU A 230 6.44 15.85 -7.10
C GLU A 230 7.95 16.17 -7.18
N VAL A 231 8.35 17.41 -6.90
CA VAL A 231 9.77 17.81 -6.92
C VAL A 231 10.57 17.10 -5.82
N ALA A 232 10.08 17.04 -4.59
CA ALA A 232 10.76 16.32 -3.50
C ALA A 232 10.92 14.82 -3.80
N SER A 233 9.92 14.20 -4.44
CA SER A 233 9.99 12.81 -4.86
C SER A 233 11.04 12.59 -5.94
N ALA A 234 11.12 13.48 -6.94
CA ALA A 234 12.13 13.44 -8.00
C ALA A 234 13.56 13.64 -7.43
N LEU A 235 13.72 14.55 -6.47
CA LEU A 235 14.99 14.75 -5.76
C LEU A 235 15.40 13.49 -4.99
N ALA A 236 14.48 12.84 -4.29
CA ALA A 236 14.76 11.59 -3.59
C ALA A 236 15.21 10.49 -4.57
N ASP A 237 14.51 10.29 -5.69
CA ASP A 237 14.90 9.31 -6.70
C ASP A 237 16.31 9.61 -7.25
N ALA A 238 16.60 10.86 -7.59
CA ALA A 238 17.91 11.28 -8.10
C ALA A 238 19.03 11.14 -7.05
N ALA A 239 18.76 11.48 -5.79
CA ALA A 239 19.72 11.36 -4.70
C ALA A 239 20.12 9.91 -4.42
N PHE A 240 19.15 8.99 -4.40
CA PHE A 240 19.37 7.59 -4.11
C PHE A 240 19.74 6.73 -5.33
N ALA A 241 19.71 7.27 -6.54
CA ALA A 241 20.07 6.54 -7.77
C ALA A 241 21.49 5.96 -7.73
N GLN A 242 22.41 6.66 -7.06
CA GLN A 242 23.81 6.23 -6.91
C GLN A 242 24.25 6.25 -5.43
N ARG A 243 23.82 5.26 -4.67
CA ARG A 243 23.96 5.18 -3.21
C ARG A 243 25.37 5.47 -2.65
N ARG A 244 26.44 5.11 -3.41
CA ARG A 244 27.84 5.32 -2.99
C ARG A 244 28.39 6.71 -3.36
N LYS A 245 27.66 7.54 -4.08
CA LYS A 245 28.07 8.90 -4.46
C LYS A 245 27.53 9.94 -3.48
N THR A 246 28.12 11.14 -3.54
CA THR A 246 27.55 12.31 -2.85
C THR A 246 26.22 12.71 -3.51
N ILE A 247 25.35 13.38 -2.75
CA ILE A 247 24.06 13.83 -3.27
C ILE A 247 24.19 14.70 -4.50
N ARG A 248 25.16 15.65 -4.50
CA ARG A 248 25.48 16.51 -5.64
C ARG A 248 25.77 15.69 -6.91
N ASN A 249 26.64 14.69 -6.78
CA ASN A 249 27.05 13.88 -7.93
C ASN A 249 25.91 12.94 -8.40
N SER A 250 25.15 12.38 -7.47
CA SER A 250 24.01 11.51 -7.81
C SER A 250 22.90 12.31 -8.49
N MET A 251 22.48 13.44 -7.92
CA MET A 251 21.43 14.29 -8.47
C MET A 251 21.83 14.89 -9.84
N SER A 252 23.07 15.37 -9.96
CA SER A 252 23.56 15.91 -11.23
C SER A 252 23.60 14.86 -12.35
N ALA A 253 23.96 13.62 -12.03
CA ALA A 253 23.92 12.52 -13.00
C ALA A 253 22.50 12.13 -13.42
N ASN A 254 21.49 12.58 -12.67
CA ASN A 254 20.06 12.30 -12.90
C ASN A 254 19.26 13.56 -13.29
N GLY A 255 19.91 14.52 -13.94
CA GLY A 255 19.25 15.60 -14.66
C GLY A 255 19.18 16.95 -13.95
N PHE A 256 19.70 17.08 -12.73
CA PHE A 256 19.73 18.36 -12.03
C PHE A 256 21.01 19.14 -12.36
N ALA A 257 20.90 20.43 -12.70
CA ALA A 257 22.02 21.29 -12.98
C ALA A 257 22.88 21.54 -11.72
N LYS A 258 24.22 21.48 -11.85
CA LYS A 258 25.11 21.54 -10.68
C LYS A 258 25.10 22.88 -9.97
N ASP A 259 25.04 23.96 -10.71
CA ASP A 259 24.98 25.33 -10.19
C ASP A 259 23.69 25.58 -9.42
N VAL A 260 22.55 25.10 -9.93
CA VAL A 260 21.25 25.17 -9.25
C VAL A 260 21.27 24.34 -7.96
N LEU A 261 21.83 23.12 -8.02
CA LEU A 261 21.99 22.28 -6.81
C LEU A 261 22.90 22.94 -5.77
N ASP A 262 24.03 23.54 -6.19
CA ASP A 262 25.00 24.18 -5.29
C ASP A 262 24.34 25.35 -4.55
N ALA A 263 23.57 26.19 -5.25
CA ALA A 263 22.81 27.29 -4.65
C ALA A 263 21.77 26.77 -3.63
N ALA A 264 20.96 25.78 -4.01
CA ALA A 264 19.96 25.19 -3.12
C ALA A 264 20.60 24.52 -1.88
N PHE A 265 21.73 23.84 -2.04
CA PHE A 265 22.46 23.26 -0.91
C PHE A 265 22.99 24.32 0.06
N GLU A 266 23.51 25.44 -0.45
CA GLU A 266 23.99 26.56 0.38
C GLU A 266 22.84 27.14 1.20
N VAL A 267 21.70 27.45 0.58
CA VAL A 267 20.52 28.00 1.27
C VAL A 267 19.98 27.02 2.33
N CYS A 268 19.92 25.72 2.00
CA CYS A 268 19.44 24.69 2.91
C CYS A 268 20.47 24.28 4.00
N GLY A 269 21.71 24.78 3.94
CA GLY A 269 22.77 24.38 4.86
C GLY A 269 23.19 22.91 4.74
N ILE A 270 23.07 22.33 3.54
CA ILE A 270 23.41 20.93 3.25
C ILE A 270 24.77 20.87 2.53
N ALA A 271 25.73 20.12 3.07
CA ALA A 271 27.02 19.96 2.41
C ALA A 271 26.88 19.15 1.10
N PRO A 272 27.39 19.61 -0.05
CA PRO A 272 27.28 18.88 -1.33
C PRO A 272 27.95 17.49 -1.32
N THR A 273 28.84 17.25 -0.34
CA THR A 273 29.52 15.97 -0.11
C THR A 273 28.70 14.97 0.71
N THR A 274 27.56 15.38 1.26
CA THR A 274 26.63 14.55 2.03
C THR A 274 26.14 13.36 1.19
N ARG A 275 25.79 12.25 1.83
CA ARG A 275 25.13 11.11 1.18
C ARG A 275 23.64 11.17 1.40
N ALA A 276 22.84 10.71 0.41
CA ALA A 276 21.39 10.74 0.46
C ALA A 276 20.80 10.05 1.72
N GLU A 277 21.44 8.99 2.17
CA GLU A 277 20.97 8.21 3.33
C GLU A 277 21.01 8.95 4.67
N THR A 278 21.71 10.09 4.74
CA THR A 278 21.81 10.92 5.95
C THR A 278 20.83 12.10 5.96
N LEU A 279 20.13 12.35 4.85
CA LEU A 279 19.11 13.37 4.75
C LEU A 279 17.76 12.84 5.24
N ASP A 280 17.04 13.64 6.00
CA ASP A 280 15.67 13.33 6.39
C ASP A 280 14.66 13.84 5.34
N VAL A 281 13.37 13.60 5.58
CA VAL A 281 12.29 14.03 4.67
C VAL A 281 12.18 15.55 4.62
N ALA A 282 12.42 16.25 5.74
CA ALA A 282 12.37 17.70 5.81
C ALA A 282 13.49 18.34 4.96
N ASP A 283 14.66 17.70 4.87
CA ASP A 283 15.75 18.14 3.98
C ASP A 283 15.31 18.11 2.52
N PHE A 284 14.66 17.03 2.07
CA PHE A 284 14.14 16.93 0.70
C PHE A 284 13.05 17.97 0.42
N VAL A 285 12.17 18.25 1.39
CA VAL A 285 11.14 19.29 1.26
C VAL A 285 11.77 20.68 1.15
N ARG A 286 12.80 20.99 1.98
CA ARG A 286 13.51 22.29 1.89
C ARG A 286 14.20 22.47 0.54
N LEU A 287 14.93 21.45 0.09
CA LEU A 287 15.59 21.47 -1.23
C LEU A 287 14.58 21.64 -2.37
N ALA A 288 13.45 20.93 -2.33
CA ALA A 288 12.42 21.07 -3.34
C ALA A 288 11.83 22.47 -3.40
N ARG A 289 11.61 23.08 -2.23
CA ARG A 289 11.07 24.46 -2.13
C ARG A 289 11.99 25.49 -2.77
N GLU A 290 13.30 25.39 -2.53
CA GLU A 290 14.30 26.28 -3.16
C GLU A 290 14.31 26.08 -4.69
N LEU A 291 14.26 24.86 -5.18
CA LEU A 291 14.31 24.57 -6.61
C LEU A 291 13.04 25.02 -7.37
N ILE A 292 11.89 25.11 -6.70
CA ILE A 292 10.65 25.65 -7.29
C ILE A 292 10.73 27.17 -7.37
N HIS A 293 11.34 27.83 -6.38
CA HIS A 293 11.46 29.31 -6.38
C HIS A 293 12.45 29.83 -7.42
N ASP A 294 13.45 29.04 -7.82
CA ASP A 294 14.48 29.40 -8.79
C ASP A 294 14.13 29.02 -10.24
N ALA A 295 13.00 28.33 -10.48
CA ALA A 295 12.54 27.90 -11.81
C ALA A 295 11.59 28.92 -12.44
#